data_1a229efd17a1950e51646d212f75209a
#
_entry.id   1a229efd17a1950e51646d212f75209a
#
_cell.length_a   1.000
_cell.length_b   1.000
_cell.length_c   1.000
_cell.angle_alpha   90.00
_cell.angle_beta   90.00
_cell.angle_gamma   90.00
#
_symmetry.space_group_name_H-M   'P 1'
#
loop_
_entity.id
_entity.type
_entity.pdbx_description
1 polymer ?
#
loop_
_entity_poly.entity_id
_entity_poly.type
_entity_poly.pdbx_seq_one_letter_code
_entity_poly.pdbx_strand_id
1 'polypeptide(L)'
;MNSQEFRQEIDIKRPRYLAKYYSLMETISNKGTTGGGDYIKFGPFFQTYMYAFMIGYHLGECNQIAGSGETRDFAPISHWKPSDMVDYILMLILSESDEKLGFSWEDLEAMNEEECKAAASNIIRRIEGYANTGLNYIQDKFNNEKDEFRSPQVFINFLREVVDNKVQ
;
A
#
# COMPACT_ATOMS: atom_id res chain seq x y z
N MET A 1 6.92 -2.29 -26.15
CA MET A 1 5.63 -1.95 -25.47
C MET A 1 5.66 -0.49 -25.08
N ASN A 2 4.53 0.21 -25.22
CA ASN A 2 4.48 1.62 -24.85
C ASN A 2 4.08 1.81 -23.37
N SER A 3 4.29 3.01 -22.86
CA SER A 3 3.99 3.34 -21.45
C SER A 3 2.51 3.15 -21.08
N GLN A 4 1.60 3.30 -22.03
CA GLN A 4 0.18 3.14 -21.81
C GLN A 4 -0.21 1.66 -21.63
N GLU A 5 0.38 0.77 -22.39
CA GLU A 5 0.18 -0.68 -22.24
C GLU A 5 0.76 -1.17 -20.90
N PHE A 6 1.92 -0.66 -20.52
CA PHE A 6 2.52 -0.97 -19.21
C PHE A 6 1.63 -0.52 -18.06
N ARG A 7 1.06 0.69 -18.15
CA ARG A 7 0.12 1.19 -17.16
C ARG A 7 -1.12 0.29 -17.06
N GLN A 8 -1.66 -0.18 -18.18
CA GLN A 8 -2.81 -1.08 -18.19
C GLN A 8 -2.49 -2.41 -17.48
N GLU A 9 -1.27 -2.95 -17.66
CA GLU A 9 -0.84 -4.15 -16.94
C GLU A 9 -0.79 -3.95 -15.41
N ILE A 10 -0.41 -2.76 -14.95
CA ILE A 10 -0.45 -2.43 -13.52
C ILE A 10 -1.90 -2.28 -13.04
N ASP A 11 -2.74 -1.59 -13.78
CA ASP A 11 -4.11 -1.22 -13.40
C ASP A 11 -5.02 -2.43 -13.15
N ILE A 12 -4.80 -3.54 -13.88
CA ILE A 12 -5.58 -4.79 -13.71
C ILE A 12 -5.10 -5.63 -12.53
N LYS A 13 -3.92 -5.39 -11.99
CA LYS A 13 -3.36 -6.16 -10.86
C LYS A 13 -4.13 -5.90 -9.58
N ARG A 14 -4.20 -6.95 -8.76
CA ARG A 14 -4.81 -6.92 -7.43
C ARG A 14 -3.72 -7.07 -6.38
N PRO A 15 -3.29 -6.01 -5.72
CA PRO A 15 -2.40 -6.13 -4.59
C PRO A 15 -3.01 -6.99 -3.48
N ARG A 16 -2.16 -7.70 -2.75
CA ARG A 16 -2.59 -8.57 -1.67
C ARG A 16 -2.20 -7.98 -0.32
N TYR A 17 -2.79 -8.47 0.72
CA TYR A 17 -2.41 -8.22 2.10
C TYR A 17 -2.55 -9.50 2.92
N LEU A 18 -1.86 -9.56 4.06
CA LEU A 18 -1.97 -10.71 4.96
C LEU A 18 -3.35 -10.73 5.62
N ALA A 19 -4.01 -11.88 5.60
CA ALA A 19 -5.36 -12.07 6.13
C ALA A 19 -5.49 -11.68 7.61
N LYS A 20 -4.39 -11.78 8.37
CA LYS A 20 -4.37 -11.37 9.79
C LYS A 20 -4.70 -9.90 10.02
N TYR A 21 -4.52 -9.03 9.01
CA TYR A 21 -4.86 -7.60 9.12
C TYR A 21 -6.30 -7.26 8.74
N TYR A 22 -7.08 -8.25 8.31
CA TYR A 22 -8.46 -8.00 7.87
C TYR A 22 -9.31 -7.34 8.98
N SER A 23 -9.25 -7.86 10.20
CA SER A 23 -10.01 -7.33 11.34
C SER A 23 -9.60 -5.88 11.67
N LEU A 24 -8.31 -5.56 11.61
CA LEU A 24 -7.83 -4.19 11.78
C LEU A 24 -8.41 -3.27 10.68
N MET A 25 -8.28 -3.69 9.44
CA MET A 25 -8.78 -2.89 8.30
C MET A 25 -10.29 -2.66 8.39
N GLU A 26 -11.07 -3.65 8.81
CA GLU A 26 -12.51 -3.47 9.05
C GLU A 26 -12.77 -2.43 10.15
N THR A 27 -12.01 -2.48 11.23
CA THR A 27 -12.19 -1.62 12.40
C THR A 27 -11.91 -0.15 12.08
N ILE A 28 -10.88 0.14 11.29
CA ILE A 28 -10.45 1.51 10.98
C ILE A 28 -10.92 2.00 9.60
N SER A 29 -11.60 1.19 8.83
CA SER A 29 -12.11 1.55 7.50
C SER A 29 -13.61 1.71 7.51
N ASN A 30 -14.11 2.56 6.59
CA ASN A 30 -15.51 2.78 6.35
C ASN A 30 -15.99 1.86 5.22
N LYS A 31 -16.85 0.88 5.53
CA LYS A 31 -17.45 -0.03 4.54
C LYS A 31 -18.81 0.44 4.01
N GLY A 32 -19.15 1.73 4.19
CA GLY A 32 -20.46 2.26 3.77
C GLY A 32 -21.63 1.83 4.66
N THR A 33 -21.40 0.99 5.64
CA THR A 33 -22.33 0.75 6.74
C THR A 33 -21.91 1.59 7.93
N THR A 34 -22.85 2.17 8.62
CA THR A 34 -22.68 2.79 9.93
C THR A 34 -22.28 1.70 10.93
N GLY A 35 -21.11 1.09 10.73
CA GLY A 35 -20.53 0.15 11.66
C GLY A 35 -20.27 0.87 12.96
N GLY A 36 -21.13 0.67 13.95
CA GLY A 36 -20.93 1.17 15.27
C GLY A 36 -19.61 0.66 15.82
N GLY A 37 -18.65 1.53 15.92
CA GLY A 37 -17.40 1.33 16.60
C GLY A 37 -16.95 2.67 17.15
N ASP A 38 -16.44 2.66 18.35
CA ASP A 38 -15.96 3.88 19.02
C ASP A 38 -14.69 4.47 18.37
N TYR A 39 -14.15 3.79 17.34
CA TYR A 39 -12.91 4.17 16.67
C TYR A 39 -13.16 5.05 15.44
N ILE A 40 -12.24 5.97 15.21
CA ILE A 40 -12.23 6.82 14.03
C ILE A 40 -11.99 5.97 12.79
N LYS A 41 -12.76 6.23 11.75
CA LYS A 41 -12.63 5.58 10.43
C LYS A 41 -11.76 6.45 9.53
N PHE A 42 -10.78 5.82 8.88
CA PHE A 42 -9.93 6.53 7.92
C PHE A 42 -10.67 6.81 6.61
N GLY A 43 -11.30 5.79 6.06
CA GLY A 43 -11.99 5.86 4.78
C GLY A 43 -12.31 4.48 4.24
N PRO A 44 -12.64 4.34 2.95
CA PRO A 44 -12.81 3.05 2.31
C PRO A 44 -11.53 2.18 2.43
N PHE A 45 -11.66 0.87 2.28
CA PHE A 45 -10.53 -0.07 2.39
C PHE A 45 -9.32 0.31 1.54
N PHE A 46 -9.54 0.72 0.29
CA PHE A 46 -8.44 1.10 -0.59
C PHE A 46 -7.69 2.34 -0.09
N GLN A 47 -8.36 3.31 0.55
CA GLN A 47 -7.70 4.46 1.17
C GLN A 47 -6.90 4.06 2.40
N THR A 48 -7.43 3.15 3.22
CA THR A 48 -6.70 2.58 4.36
C THR A 48 -5.45 1.82 3.89
N TYR A 49 -5.55 1.08 2.82
CA TYR A 49 -4.42 0.36 2.22
C TYR A 49 -3.36 1.33 1.68
N MET A 50 -3.77 2.39 0.96
CA MET A 50 -2.86 3.43 0.49
C MET A 50 -2.18 4.17 1.66
N TYR A 51 -2.92 4.44 2.73
CA TYR A 51 -2.36 5.03 3.95
C TYR A 51 -1.30 4.10 4.57
N ALA A 52 -1.59 2.81 4.68
CA ALA A 52 -0.62 1.82 5.16
C ALA A 52 0.64 1.78 4.27
N PHE A 53 0.47 1.85 2.94
CA PHE A 53 1.59 1.99 2.02
C PHE A 53 2.45 3.21 2.35
N MET A 54 1.83 4.38 2.57
CA MET A 54 2.55 5.61 2.89
C MET A 54 3.33 5.51 4.20
N ILE A 55 2.74 4.91 5.22
CA ILE A 55 3.43 4.63 6.50
C ILE A 55 4.67 3.75 6.25
N GLY A 56 4.51 2.62 5.57
CA GLY A 56 5.62 1.70 5.28
C GLY A 56 6.71 2.33 4.41
N TYR A 57 6.31 3.09 3.41
CA TYR A 57 7.25 3.82 2.54
C TYR A 57 8.08 4.84 3.34
N HIS A 58 7.46 5.60 4.23
CA HIS A 58 8.16 6.54 5.10
C HIS A 58 9.02 5.86 6.15
N LEU A 59 8.64 4.69 6.64
CA LEU A 59 9.53 3.87 7.48
C LEU A 59 10.74 3.34 6.71
N GLY A 60 10.67 3.28 5.39
CA GLY A 60 11.76 2.82 4.54
C GLY A 60 11.93 1.30 4.53
N GLU A 61 10.94 0.57 4.99
CA GLU A 61 10.95 -0.89 5.07
C GLU A 61 9.92 -1.50 4.12
N CYS A 62 10.38 -2.42 3.27
CA CYS A 62 9.53 -3.13 2.32
C CYS A 62 9.51 -4.64 2.66
N ASN A 63 8.64 -5.01 3.57
CA ASN A 63 8.53 -6.38 4.08
C ASN A 63 7.62 -7.21 3.17
N GLN A 64 8.21 -8.06 2.34
CA GLN A 64 7.48 -8.90 1.40
C GLN A 64 6.51 -9.84 2.13
N ILE A 65 5.31 -10.02 1.55
CA ILE A 65 4.27 -10.89 2.13
C ILE A 65 4.43 -12.37 1.76
N ALA A 66 5.25 -12.68 0.76
CA ALA A 66 5.46 -14.05 0.30
C ALA A 66 5.98 -14.95 1.43
N GLY A 67 5.29 -16.07 1.67
CA GLY A 67 5.67 -17.03 2.72
C GLY A 67 5.35 -16.58 4.17
N SER A 68 4.73 -15.42 4.36
CA SER A 68 4.45 -14.86 5.70
C SER A 68 3.07 -15.25 6.27
N GLY A 69 2.28 -16.01 5.53
CA GLY A 69 0.97 -16.47 5.96
C GLY A 69 -0.10 -16.40 4.87
N GLU A 70 -1.35 -16.62 5.28
CA GLU A 70 -2.52 -16.52 4.38
C GLU A 70 -2.69 -15.08 3.89
N THR A 71 -2.98 -14.94 2.60
CA THR A 71 -3.19 -13.65 1.94
C THR A 71 -4.61 -13.50 1.43
N ARG A 72 -5.04 -12.25 1.28
CA ARG A 72 -6.28 -11.89 0.61
C ARG A 72 -5.99 -10.94 -0.53
N ASP A 73 -6.70 -11.12 -1.64
CA ASP A 73 -6.67 -10.19 -2.75
C ASP A 73 -7.43 -8.92 -2.39
N PHE A 74 -6.89 -7.82 -2.89
CA PHE A 74 -7.53 -6.52 -2.79
C PHE A 74 -8.18 -6.12 -4.12
N ALA A 75 -8.85 -4.97 -4.17
CA ALA A 75 -9.42 -4.44 -5.40
C ALA A 75 -8.33 -4.13 -6.43
N PRO A 76 -8.59 -4.27 -7.74
CA PRO A 76 -7.65 -3.85 -8.78
C PRO A 76 -7.23 -2.39 -8.60
N ILE A 77 -6.01 -2.08 -8.97
CA ILE A 77 -5.46 -0.70 -8.89
C ILE A 77 -6.38 0.31 -9.59
N SER A 78 -6.95 -0.06 -10.74
CA SER A 78 -7.90 0.79 -11.49
C SER A 78 -9.14 1.23 -10.70
N HIS A 79 -9.48 0.51 -9.64
CA HIS A 79 -10.64 0.84 -8.80
C HIS A 79 -10.31 1.76 -7.62
N TRP A 80 -9.03 2.02 -7.37
CA TRP A 80 -8.62 2.86 -6.24
C TRP A 80 -8.89 4.34 -6.52
N LYS A 81 -9.34 5.05 -5.49
CA LYS A 81 -9.65 6.48 -5.56
C LYS A 81 -9.07 7.21 -4.34
N PRO A 82 -8.62 8.46 -4.50
CA PRO A 82 -8.56 9.21 -5.76
C PRO A 82 -7.42 8.72 -6.68
N SER A 83 -7.60 8.83 -7.99
CA SER A 83 -6.62 8.40 -9.00
C SER A 83 -5.26 9.10 -8.85
N ASP A 84 -5.27 10.37 -8.48
CA ASP A 84 -4.05 11.15 -8.27
C ASP A 84 -3.16 10.55 -7.17
N MET A 85 -3.76 9.97 -6.14
CA MET A 85 -3.01 9.29 -5.08
C MET A 85 -2.38 7.98 -5.60
N VAL A 86 -3.09 7.26 -6.47
CA VAL A 86 -2.55 6.07 -7.14
C VAL A 86 -1.35 6.45 -7.99
N ASP A 87 -1.46 7.50 -8.79
CA ASP A 87 -0.37 8.00 -9.63
C ASP A 87 0.84 8.42 -8.78
N TYR A 88 0.59 9.04 -7.63
CA TYR A 88 1.64 9.40 -6.69
C TYR A 88 2.34 8.16 -6.10
N ILE A 89 1.60 7.14 -5.69
CA ILE A 89 2.17 5.87 -5.21
C ILE A 89 3.02 5.21 -6.29
N LEU A 90 2.52 5.15 -7.51
CA LEU A 90 3.28 4.59 -8.63
C LEU A 90 4.55 5.39 -8.90
N MET A 91 4.48 6.72 -8.88
CA MET A 91 5.65 7.58 -9.04
C MET A 91 6.71 7.29 -7.97
N LEU A 92 6.31 7.13 -6.70
CA LEU A 92 7.23 6.80 -5.62
C LEU A 92 7.94 5.46 -5.86
N ILE A 93 7.18 4.42 -6.24
CA ILE A 93 7.75 3.10 -6.53
C ILE A 93 8.68 3.17 -7.75
N LEU A 94 8.23 3.81 -8.82
CA LEU A 94 8.99 3.92 -10.07
C LEU A 94 10.23 4.80 -9.95
N SER A 95 10.37 5.58 -8.89
CA SER A 95 11.60 6.33 -8.58
C SER A 95 12.64 5.53 -7.80
N GLU A 96 12.34 4.29 -7.43
CA GLU A 96 13.32 3.39 -6.82
C GLU A 96 14.39 2.95 -7.81
N SER A 97 15.51 2.41 -7.30
CA SER A 97 16.58 1.89 -8.14
C SER A 97 16.15 0.67 -8.95
N ASP A 98 16.78 0.49 -10.11
CA ASP A 98 16.57 -0.67 -11.00
C ASP A 98 16.72 -2.01 -10.27
N GLU A 99 17.68 -2.09 -9.33
CA GLU A 99 17.87 -3.27 -8.49
C GLU A 99 16.60 -3.61 -7.67
N LYS A 100 15.93 -2.61 -7.13
CA LYS A 100 14.69 -2.78 -6.35
C LYS A 100 13.49 -3.09 -7.23
N LEU A 101 13.43 -2.49 -8.41
CA LEU A 101 12.37 -2.70 -9.38
C LEU A 101 12.50 -4.05 -10.10
N GLY A 102 13.75 -4.52 -10.27
CA GLY A 102 14.06 -5.73 -11.04
C GLY A 102 14.02 -5.51 -12.55
N PHE A 103 14.03 -4.27 -12.99
CA PHE A 103 14.14 -3.86 -14.41
C PHE A 103 14.68 -2.43 -14.51
N SER A 104 15.24 -2.09 -15.69
CA SER A 104 15.63 -0.72 -16.02
C SER A 104 14.56 -0.04 -16.87
N TRP A 105 14.38 1.24 -16.66
CA TRP A 105 13.51 2.07 -17.51
C TRP A 105 13.95 2.07 -18.98
N GLU A 106 15.25 1.99 -19.24
CA GLU A 106 15.80 1.96 -20.58
C GLU A 106 15.36 0.69 -21.35
N ASP A 107 15.13 -0.41 -20.61
CA ASP A 107 14.72 -1.67 -21.19
C ASP A 107 13.20 -1.76 -21.43
N LEU A 108 12.40 -0.88 -20.81
CA LEU A 108 10.93 -0.99 -20.82
C LEU A 108 10.33 -1.00 -22.23
N GLU A 109 10.85 -0.15 -23.13
CA GLU A 109 10.35 -0.08 -24.52
C GLU A 109 10.67 -1.33 -25.33
N ALA A 110 11.75 -2.03 -24.97
CA ALA A 110 12.21 -3.26 -25.62
C ALA A 110 11.58 -4.53 -25.04
N MET A 111 10.91 -4.43 -23.90
CA MET A 111 10.29 -5.59 -23.22
C MET A 111 9.21 -6.24 -24.09
N ASN A 112 9.23 -7.57 -24.11
CA ASN A 112 8.11 -8.34 -24.62
C ASN A 112 6.95 -8.38 -23.62
N GLU A 113 5.82 -8.96 -23.98
CA GLU A 113 4.62 -9.01 -23.13
C GLU A 113 4.85 -9.72 -21.79
N GLU A 114 5.61 -10.82 -21.78
CA GLU A 114 5.89 -11.57 -20.54
C GLU A 114 6.81 -10.79 -19.59
N GLU A 115 7.83 -10.16 -20.12
CA GLU A 115 8.74 -9.29 -19.36
C GLU A 115 8.00 -8.10 -18.74
N CYS A 116 7.09 -7.51 -19.50
CA CYS A 116 6.27 -6.41 -19.03
C CYS A 116 5.30 -6.83 -17.90
N LYS A 117 4.67 -7.99 -18.03
CA LYS A 117 3.84 -8.57 -16.95
C LYS A 117 4.65 -8.87 -15.69
N ALA A 118 5.89 -9.33 -15.87
CA ALA A 118 6.82 -9.56 -14.76
C ALA A 118 7.21 -8.23 -14.09
N ALA A 119 7.56 -7.22 -14.86
CA ALA A 119 7.87 -5.88 -14.36
C ALA A 119 6.70 -5.26 -13.60
N ALA A 120 5.48 -5.31 -14.16
CA ALA A 120 4.27 -4.87 -13.47
C ALA A 120 4.05 -5.63 -12.14
N SER A 121 4.29 -6.94 -12.14
CA SER A 121 4.19 -7.76 -10.93
C SER A 121 5.22 -7.38 -9.86
N ASN A 122 6.42 -6.98 -10.26
CA ASN A 122 7.44 -6.48 -9.34
C ASN A 122 7.00 -5.16 -8.67
N ILE A 123 6.40 -4.24 -9.44
CA ILE A 123 5.83 -3.01 -8.89
C ILE A 123 4.76 -3.33 -7.83
N ILE A 124 3.85 -4.25 -8.14
CA ILE A 124 2.82 -4.66 -7.18
C ILE A 124 3.43 -5.27 -5.91
N ARG A 125 4.44 -6.11 -6.02
CA ARG A 125 5.15 -6.67 -4.85
C ARG A 125 5.78 -5.59 -3.99
N ARG A 126 6.32 -4.52 -4.60
CA ARG A 126 6.86 -3.37 -3.85
C ARG A 126 5.74 -2.66 -3.08
N ILE A 127 4.60 -2.42 -3.72
CA ILE A 127 3.42 -1.82 -3.07
C ILE A 127 2.93 -2.70 -1.91
N GLU A 128 2.78 -4.00 -2.15
CA GLU A 128 2.40 -4.98 -1.11
C GLU A 128 3.36 -4.97 0.07
N GLY A 129 4.66 -4.93 -0.19
CA GLY A 129 5.69 -4.95 0.86
C GLY A 129 5.66 -3.71 1.75
N TYR A 130 5.52 -2.52 1.17
CA TYR A 130 5.36 -1.29 1.95
C TYR A 130 4.04 -1.25 2.70
N ALA A 131 2.94 -1.64 2.05
CA ALA A 131 1.64 -1.72 2.73
C ALA A 131 1.66 -2.73 3.90
N ASN A 132 2.34 -3.86 3.75
CA ASN A 132 2.51 -4.85 4.80
C ASN A 132 3.26 -4.27 6.01
N THR A 133 4.35 -3.54 5.77
CA THR A 133 5.08 -2.82 6.84
C THR A 133 4.18 -1.82 7.53
N GLY A 134 3.43 -1.02 6.78
CA GLY A 134 2.50 -0.04 7.34
C GLY A 134 1.35 -0.67 8.12
N LEU A 135 0.77 -1.76 7.63
CA LEU A 135 -0.29 -2.49 8.34
C LEU A 135 0.24 -3.08 9.66
N ASN A 136 1.47 -3.59 9.66
CA ASN A 136 2.09 -4.07 10.89
C ASN A 136 2.27 -2.94 11.90
N TYR A 137 2.78 -1.78 11.47
CA TYR A 137 2.91 -0.60 12.31
C TYR A 137 1.57 -0.17 12.92
N ILE A 138 0.53 -0.07 12.09
CA ILE A 138 -0.82 0.33 12.54
C ILE A 138 -1.37 -0.72 13.53
N GLN A 139 -1.16 -2.01 13.25
CA GLN A 139 -1.60 -3.09 14.15
C GLN A 139 -0.91 -3.01 15.53
N ASP A 140 0.38 -2.74 15.56
CA ASP A 140 1.13 -2.57 16.80
C ASP A 140 0.62 -1.35 17.58
N LYS A 141 0.37 -0.24 16.91
CA LYS A 141 -0.27 0.95 17.50
C LYS A 141 -1.66 0.63 18.05
N PHE A 142 -2.48 -0.08 17.29
CA PHE A 142 -3.82 -0.48 17.73
C PHE A 142 -3.78 -1.40 18.96
N ASN A 143 -2.81 -2.30 19.04
CA ASN A 143 -2.66 -3.20 20.17
C ASN A 143 -2.19 -2.49 21.45
N ASN A 144 -1.30 -1.50 21.32
CA ASN A 144 -0.63 -0.85 22.45
C ASN A 144 -1.23 0.51 22.82
N GLU A 145 -1.81 1.22 21.87
CA GLU A 145 -2.31 2.60 22.01
C GLU A 145 -3.76 2.71 21.50
N LYS A 146 -4.60 1.75 21.84
CA LYS A 146 -5.95 1.59 21.32
C LYS A 146 -6.82 2.83 21.49
N ASP A 147 -6.67 3.56 22.58
CA ASP A 147 -7.45 4.75 22.88
C ASP A 147 -7.12 5.92 21.96
N GLU A 148 -5.93 5.97 21.38
CA GLU A 148 -5.55 6.98 20.37
C GLU A 148 -6.44 6.91 19.13
N PHE A 149 -6.94 5.71 18.77
CA PHE A 149 -7.85 5.50 17.64
C PHE A 149 -9.26 6.10 17.84
N ARG A 150 -9.52 6.70 18.96
CA ARG A 150 -10.74 7.51 19.23
C ARG A 150 -10.54 8.98 18.91
N SER A 151 -9.29 9.42 18.73
CA SER A 151 -8.95 10.78 18.37
C SER A 151 -9.11 11.02 16.88
N PRO A 152 -9.78 12.11 16.44
CA PRO A 152 -9.88 12.45 15.02
C PRO A 152 -8.55 12.68 14.31
N GLN A 153 -7.47 12.86 15.06
CA GLN A 153 -6.15 13.21 14.53
C GLN A 153 -5.18 12.00 14.51
N VAL A 154 -5.64 10.82 14.90
CA VAL A 154 -4.78 9.64 15.07
C VAL A 154 -3.94 9.33 13.82
N PHE A 155 -4.56 9.33 12.64
CA PHE A 155 -3.89 8.98 11.39
C PHE A 155 -2.88 10.04 10.94
N ILE A 156 -3.17 11.32 11.18
CA ILE A 156 -2.22 12.42 10.93
C ILE A 156 -1.04 12.31 11.90
N ASN A 157 -1.29 12.00 13.16
CA ASN A 157 -0.24 11.88 14.18
C ASN A 157 0.71 10.72 13.85
N PHE A 158 0.21 9.56 13.43
CA PHE A 158 1.06 8.43 13.04
C PHE A 158 1.90 8.76 11.80
N LEU A 159 1.32 9.44 10.81
CA LEU A 159 2.08 9.86 9.65
C LEU A 159 3.19 10.86 10.01
N ARG A 160 2.92 11.82 10.87
CA ARG A 160 3.92 12.76 11.39
C ARG A 160 5.03 12.02 12.14
N GLU A 161 4.69 11.09 13.01
CA GLU A 161 5.66 10.30 13.77
C GLU A 161 6.67 9.59 12.86
N VAL A 162 6.19 8.93 11.80
CA VAL A 162 7.08 8.21 10.87
C VAL A 162 7.88 9.14 9.96
N VAL A 163 7.38 10.33 9.65
CA VAL A 163 8.09 11.35 8.87
C VAL A 163 9.17 12.02 9.70
N ASP A 164 8.84 12.44 10.94
CA ASP A 164 9.75 13.18 11.82
C ASP A 164 10.92 12.31 12.29
N ASN A 165 10.69 11.02 12.50
CA ASN A 165 11.76 10.07 12.87
C ASN A 165 12.85 9.88 11.79
N LYS A 166 12.61 10.32 10.55
CA LYS A 166 13.64 10.31 9.50
C LYS A 166 14.57 11.52 9.51
N VAL A 167 14.24 12.56 10.27
CA VAL A 167 15.01 13.82 10.30
C VAL A 167 16.11 13.81 11.38
N GLN A 168 16.19 12.74 12.17
CA GLN A 168 17.26 12.50 13.15
C GLN A 168 18.27 11.47 12.61
#